data_dde25507b4d1c7c3245972ec9b406685
#
_entry.id   dde25507b4d1c7c3245972ec9b406685
#
_cell.length_a   1.000
_cell.length_b   1.000
_cell.length_c   1.000
_cell.angle_alpha   90.00
_cell.angle_beta   90.00
_cell.angle_gamma   90.00
#
_symmetry.space_group_name_H-M   'P 1'
#
loop_
_entity.id
_entity.type
_entity.pdbx_description
1 polymer ?
#
loop_
_entity_poly.entity_id
_entity_poly.type
_entity_poly.pdbx_seq_one_letter_code
_entity_poly.pdbx_strand_id
1 'polypeptide(L)'
;EICDKHDILLIFDDVITGFGRLGKATASEYFGVTPDIISCAKAITNGIIAMGAAVVSKEIYDTMMDEADMPIELFHGYTYSGHPIASAAGLAALDIYRDEDLFNKAGKTAKYLEKVVHQLKNDKNVIDIRNLGLVAAIEVAPRPGAVGARGYEAMKKAWHKGLMLRVTGDTLAFSPPLIAENHDIDKIFEIVQSVLKELD
;
A
#
# COMPACT_ATOMS: atom_id res chain seq x y z
N GLU A 1 -23.63 -2.09 2.59
CA GLU A 1 -24.88 -2.02 3.42
C GLU A 1 -25.05 -0.68 4.12
N ILE A 2 -24.04 -0.17 4.91
CA ILE A 2 -24.21 1.12 5.61
C ILE A 2 -24.26 2.27 4.61
N CYS A 3 -23.35 2.30 3.65
CA CYS A 3 -23.30 3.33 2.61
C CYS A 3 -24.60 3.35 1.80
N ASP A 4 -25.04 2.21 1.31
CA ASP A 4 -26.30 2.07 0.53
C ASP A 4 -27.52 2.49 1.35
N LYS A 5 -27.56 2.12 2.64
CA LYS A 5 -28.66 2.47 3.55
C LYS A 5 -28.79 3.98 3.77
N HIS A 6 -27.70 4.71 3.69
CA HIS A 6 -27.63 6.14 4.02
C HIS A 6 -27.34 7.02 2.80
N ASP A 7 -27.38 6.46 1.59
CA ASP A 7 -27.08 7.16 0.34
C ASP A 7 -25.74 7.89 0.38
N ILE A 8 -24.70 7.13 0.79
CA ILE A 8 -23.31 7.62 0.92
C ILE A 8 -22.45 6.88 -0.08
N LEU A 9 -21.71 7.62 -0.91
CA LEU A 9 -20.74 7.04 -1.84
C LEU A 9 -19.57 6.38 -1.08
N LEU A 10 -19.23 5.16 -1.48
CA LEU A 10 -18.08 4.42 -0.95
C LEU A 10 -16.86 4.63 -1.83
N ILE A 11 -15.79 5.16 -1.26
CA ILE A 11 -14.52 5.40 -1.96
C ILE A 11 -13.45 4.47 -1.40
N PHE A 12 -12.80 3.70 -2.28
CA PHE A 12 -11.61 2.93 -1.92
C PHE A 12 -10.35 3.69 -2.33
N ASP A 13 -9.48 3.97 -1.35
CA ASP A 13 -8.14 4.48 -1.60
C ASP A 13 -7.17 3.30 -1.84
N ASP A 14 -7.07 2.88 -3.09
CA ASP A 14 -6.17 1.82 -3.55
C ASP A 14 -4.79 2.34 -3.98
N VAL A 15 -4.42 3.53 -3.56
CA VAL A 15 -3.10 4.12 -3.87
C VAL A 15 -1.94 3.25 -3.37
N ILE A 16 -2.12 2.53 -2.25
CA ILE A 16 -1.13 1.57 -1.73
C ILE A 16 -1.58 0.12 -1.95
N THR A 17 -2.85 -0.16 -1.75
CA THR A 17 -3.41 -1.52 -1.73
C THR A 17 -3.62 -2.11 -3.11
N GLY A 18 -3.77 -1.29 -4.14
CA GLY A 18 -3.92 -1.72 -5.52
C GLY A 18 -2.67 -2.36 -6.11
N PHE A 19 -2.87 -3.09 -7.18
CA PHE A 19 -1.83 -3.74 -8.01
C PHE A 19 -0.94 -4.71 -7.24
N GLY A 20 -1.57 -5.63 -6.49
CA GLY A 20 -0.90 -6.82 -5.94
C GLY A 20 -0.52 -6.74 -4.46
N ARG A 21 -0.57 -5.59 -3.82
CA ARG A 21 -0.19 -5.43 -2.40
C ARG A 21 -0.98 -6.35 -1.45
N LEU A 22 -2.25 -6.61 -1.77
CA LEU A 22 -3.10 -7.55 -1.05
C LEU A 22 -3.14 -8.97 -1.67
N GLY A 23 -2.31 -9.24 -2.68
CA GLY A 23 -2.38 -10.48 -3.45
C GLY A 23 -3.50 -10.50 -4.47
N LYS A 24 -4.13 -9.35 -4.73
CA LYS A 24 -5.24 -9.11 -5.65
C LYS A 24 -4.99 -7.85 -6.46
N ALA A 25 -5.72 -7.66 -7.56
CA ALA A 25 -5.59 -6.45 -8.37
C ALA A 25 -6.03 -5.20 -7.61
N THR A 26 -7.11 -5.30 -6.83
CA THR A 26 -7.69 -4.20 -6.07
C THR A 26 -8.11 -4.65 -4.66
N ALA A 27 -8.29 -3.69 -3.74
CA ALA A 27 -8.90 -3.96 -2.45
C ALA A 27 -10.37 -4.39 -2.61
N SER A 28 -11.07 -3.92 -3.64
CA SER A 28 -12.41 -4.36 -4.01
C SER A 28 -12.47 -5.89 -4.18
N GLU A 29 -11.55 -6.45 -4.97
CA GLU A 29 -11.45 -7.90 -5.17
C GLU A 29 -11.06 -8.64 -3.86
N TYR A 30 -10.19 -8.05 -3.07
CA TYR A 30 -9.73 -8.65 -1.81
C TYR A 30 -10.84 -8.73 -0.76
N PHE A 31 -11.63 -7.67 -0.60
CA PHE A 31 -12.70 -7.60 0.38
C PHE A 31 -14.06 -8.11 -0.13
N GLY A 32 -14.20 -8.36 -1.45
CA GLY A 32 -15.47 -8.74 -2.07
C GLY A 32 -16.53 -7.62 -1.99
N VAL A 33 -16.10 -6.36 -2.05
CA VAL A 33 -16.95 -5.16 -1.98
C VAL A 33 -16.68 -4.29 -3.19
N THR A 34 -17.71 -3.90 -3.93
CA THR A 34 -17.59 -2.96 -5.05
C THR A 34 -17.85 -1.54 -4.56
N PRO A 35 -16.86 -0.66 -4.54
CA PRO A 35 -17.06 0.75 -4.21
C PRO A 35 -17.59 1.54 -5.40
N ASP A 36 -18.07 2.76 -5.14
CA ASP A 36 -18.50 3.70 -6.17
C ASP A 36 -17.32 4.37 -6.86
N ILE A 37 -16.24 4.58 -6.12
CA ILE A 37 -15.01 5.21 -6.62
C ILE A 37 -13.78 4.45 -6.11
N ILE A 38 -12.79 4.23 -7.00
CA ILE A 38 -11.47 3.72 -6.63
C ILE A 38 -10.43 4.76 -7.05
N SER A 39 -9.58 5.21 -6.14
CA SER A 39 -8.38 5.97 -6.47
C SER A 39 -7.15 5.05 -6.45
N CYS A 40 -6.33 5.08 -7.50
CA CYS A 40 -5.12 4.28 -7.60
C CYS A 40 -3.93 5.08 -8.14
N ALA A 41 -2.72 4.68 -7.74
CA ALA A 41 -1.47 5.31 -8.16
C ALA A 41 -0.29 4.34 -7.92
N LYS A 42 0.91 4.86 -7.69
CA LYS A 42 2.14 4.15 -7.31
C LYS A 42 2.44 2.93 -8.18
N ALA A 43 1.92 1.77 -7.79
CA ALA A 43 2.17 0.52 -8.52
C ALA A 43 1.53 0.47 -9.91
N ILE A 44 0.62 1.38 -10.26
CA ILE A 44 0.10 1.50 -11.64
C ILE A 44 1.22 1.65 -12.68
N THR A 45 2.33 2.30 -12.31
CA THR A 45 3.54 2.45 -13.15
C THR A 45 4.81 2.03 -12.42
N ASN A 46 4.71 1.49 -11.20
CA ASN A 46 5.84 1.18 -10.33
C ASN A 46 6.79 2.37 -10.05
N GLY A 47 6.28 3.59 -10.16
CA GLY A 47 7.04 4.80 -9.88
C GLY A 47 8.02 5.23 -11.00
N ILE A 48 8.04 4.54 -12.13
CA ILE A 48 8.90 4.91 -13.29
C ILE A 48 8.49 6.26 -13.83
N ILE A 49 7.19 6.54 -13.88
CA ILE A 49 6.65 7.85 -14.22
C ILE A 49 5.41 8.12 -13.37
N ALA A 50 5.21 9.36 -12.96
CA ALA A 50 4.05 9.74 -12.16
C ALA A 50 2.75 9.50 -12.94
N MET A 51 1.85 8.70 -12.34
CA MET A 51 0.51 8.42 -12.86
C MET A 51 -0.42 8.10 -11.70
N GLY A 52 -1.65 8.51 -11.82
CA GLY A 52 -2.75 8.11 -10.95
C GLY A 52 -4.04 8.05 -11.73
N ALA A 53 -5.05 7.38 -11.20
CA ALA A 53 -6.36 7.31 -11.79
C ALA A 53 -7.44 7.33 -10.70
N ALA A 54 -8.58 7.94 -11.01
CA ALA A 54 -9.83 7.76 -10.31
C ALA A 54 -10.79 7.01 -11.24
N VAL A 55 -11.24 5.84 -10.80
CA VAL A 55 -12.20 5.01 -11.51
C VAL A 55 -13.53 5.16 -10.82
N VAL A 56 -14.57 5.52 -11.55
CA VAL A 56 -15.91 5.77 -11.00
C VAL A 56 -16.91 4.73 -11.52
N SER A 57 -17.99 4.52 -10.78
CA SER A 57 -19.11 3.69 -11.22
C SER A 57 -19.77 4.27 -12.47
N LYS A 58 -20.48 3.39 -13.21
CA LYS A 58 -21.23 3.82 -14.39
C LYS A 58 -22.29 4.88 -14.05
N GLU A 59 -22.94 4.77 -12.92
CA GLU A 59 -23.95 5.71 -12.46
C GLU A 59 -23.39 7.14 -12.29
N ILE A 60 -22.24 7.26 -11.63
CA ILE A 60 -21.53 8.54 -11.49
C ILE A 60 -21.13 9.10 -12.86
N TYR A 61 -20.59 8.24 -13.72
CA TYR A 61 -20.19 8.63 -15.07
C TYR A 61 -21.39 9.12 -15.89
N ASP A 62 -22.48 8.36 -15.92
CA ASP A 62 -23.67 8.74 -16.68
C ASP A 62 -24.26 10.08 -16.18
N THR A 63 -24.35 10.28 -14.87
CA THR A 63 -24.82 11.54 -14.29
C THR A 63 -23.96 12.72 -14.76
N MET A 64 -22.65 12.58 -14.77
CA MET A 64 -21.73 13.61 -15.25
C MET A 64 -21.90 13.90 -16.75
N MET A 65 -22.17 12.88 -17.56
CA MET A 65 -22.33 13.01 -19.00
C MET A 65 -23.69 13.60 -19.38
N ASP A 66 -24.77 13.17 -18.71
CA ASP A 66 -26.14 13.59 -19.02
C ASP A 66 -26.43 15.02 -18.56
N GLU A 67 -25.80 15.49 -17.50
CA GLU A 67 -25.98 16.82 -16.94
C GLU A 67 -24.94 17.85 -17.43
N ALA A 68 -24.05 17.46 -18.34
CA ALA A 68 -23.01 18.35 -18.84
C ALA A 68 -23.56 19.38 -19.84
N ASP A 69 -23.67 20.62 -19.42
CA ASP A 69 -24.01 21.75 -20.31
C ASP A 69 -22.88 22.14 -21.29
N MET A 70 -21.72 21.50 -21.17
CA MET A 70 -20.51 21.77 -21.90
C MET A 70 -20.01 20.51 -22.61
N PRO A 71 -19.25 20.64 -23.72
CA PRO A 71 -18.66 19.46 -24.39
C PRO A 71 -17.56 18.76 -23.54
N ILE A 72 -17.33 19.22 -22.32
CA ILE A 72 -16.43 18.60 -21.34
C ILE A 72 -17.28 18.17 -20.14
N GLU A 73 -17.40 16.88 -19.92
CA GLU A 73 -18.22 16.23 -18.90
C GLU A 73 -17.81 16.57 -17.46
N LEU A 74 -16.50 16.74 -17.23
CA LEU A 74 -15.95 17.15 -15.94
C LEU A 74 -14.87 18.20 -16.15
N PHE A 75 -15.17 19.46 -15.80
CA PHE A 75 -14.21 20.54 -15.94
C PHE A 75 -13.16 20.51 -14.81
N HIS A 76 -12.16 19.63 -14.96
CA HIS A 76 -11.13 19.41 -13.97
C HIS A 76 -9.78 19.12 -14.62
N GLY A 77 -8.91 20.08 -14.72
CA GLY A 77 -7.51 19.92 -15.12
C GLY A 77 -7.28 19.19 -16.46
N TYR A 78 -6.98 17.90 -16.40
CA TYR A 78 -6.73 17.00 -17.54
C TYR A 78 -5.47 17.25 -18.38
N THR A 79 -4.66 18.25 -18.08
CA THR A 79 -3.48 18.61 -18.90
C THR A 79 -2.54 17.43 -19.14
N TYR A 80 -2.33 16.57 -18.14
CA TYR A 80 -1.48 15.37 -18.24
C TYR A 80 -2.27 14.05 -18.30
N SER A 81 -3.59 14.10 -18.36
CA SER A 81 -4.40 12.88 -18.50
C SER A 81 -4.11 12.19 -19.84
N GLY A 82 -3.99 10.86 -19.82
CA GLY A 82 -3.67 10.08 -20.99
C GLY A 82 -2.24 10.31 -21.53
N HIS A 83 -1.31 10.78 -20.69
CA HIS A 83 0.07 11.00 -21.10
C HIS A 83 0.67 9.73 -21.72
N PRO A 84 1.14 9.74 -22.98
CA PRO A 84 1.46 8.52 -23.72
C PRO A 84 2.58 7.69 -23.07
N ILE A 85 3.59 8.33 -22.51
CA ILE A 85 4.70 7.63 -21.83
C ILE A 85 4.21 6.99 -20.52
N ALA A 86 3.36 7.69 -19.75
CA ALA A 86 2.78 7.13 -18.53
C ALA A 86 1.86 5.95 -18.83
N SER A 87 1.04 6.05 -19.88
CA SER A 87 0.16 4.96 -20.33
C SER A 87 0.95 3.75 -20.80
N ALA A 88 2.03 3.95 -21.55
CA ALA A 88 2.93 2.87 -21.98
C ALA A 88 3.62 2.19 -20.80
N ALA A 89 4.07 2.95 -19.80
CA ALA A 89 4.65 2.40 -18.58
C ALA A 89 3.62 1.60 -17.76
N GLY A 90 2.37 2.10 -17.67
CA GLY A 90 1.27 1.38 -17.02
C GLY A 90 0.96 0.06 -17.71
N LEU A 91 0.86 0.04 -19.04
CA LEU A 91 0.64 -1.19 -19.80
C LEU A 91 1.76 -2.20 -19.57
N ALA A 92 3.02 -1.77 -19.65
CA ALA A 92 4.16 -2.65 -19.38
C ALA A 92 4.14 -3.21 -17.95
N ALA A 93 3.75 -2.40 -16.94
CA ALA A 93 3.60 -2.88 -15.58
C ALA A 93 2.51 -3.95 -15.45
N LEU A 94 1.35 -3.74 -16.10
CA LEU A 94 0.25 -4.72 -16.13
C LEU A 94 0.66 -6.04 -16.79
N ASP A 95 1.42 -5.97 -17.88
CA ASP A 95 1.95 -7.17 -18.55
C ASP A 95 2.90 -7.95 -17.62
N ILE A 96 3.82 -7.29 -16.93
CA ILE A 96 4.73 -7.92 -15.97
C ILE A 96 3.94 -8.56 -14.83
N TYR A 97 2.94 -7.88 -14.26
CA TYR A 97 2.11 -8.44 -13.19
C TYR A 97 1.43 -9.73 -13.60
N ARG A 98 0.88 -9.76 -14.83
CA ARG A 98 0.24 -10.94 -15.40
C ARG A 98 1.24 -12.06 -15.72
N ASP A 99 2.29 -11.73 -16.47
CA ASP A 99 3.21 -12.72 -17.04
C ASP A 99 4.08 -13.38 -15.97
N GLU A 100 4.40 -12.65 -14.91
CA GLU A 100 5.14 -13.16 -13.76
C GLU A 100 4.25 -13.64 -12.60
N ASP A 101 2.93 -13.59 -12.73
CA ASP A 101 1.95 -13.99 -11.69
C ASP A 101 2.20 -13.29 -10.34
N LEU A 102 2.57 -11.99 -10.38
CA LEU A 102 3.07 -11.29 -9.20
C LEU A 102 2.01 -11.14 -8.09
N PHE A 103 0.72 -11.04 -8.43
CA PHE A 103 -0.32 -10.91 -7.40
C PHE A 103 -0.44 -12.18 -6.57
N ASN A 104 -0.43 -13.35 -7.19
CA ASN A 104 -0.48 -14.62 -6.47
C ASN A 104 0.81 -14.87 -5.67
N LYS A 105 1.98 -14.52 -6.23
CA LYS A 105 3.25 -14.59 -5.52
C LYS A 105 3.23 -13.70 -4.27
N ALA A 106 2.83 -12.43 -4.41
CA ALA A 106 2.70 -11.49 -3.29
C ALA A 106 1.73 -12.00 -2.22
N GLY A 107 0.59 -12.61 -2.62
CA GLY A 107 -0.36 -13.21 -1.70
C GLY A 107 0.22 -14.38 -0.90
N LYS A 108 1.13 -15.17 -1.49
CA LYS A 108 1.86 -16.24 -0.77
C LYS A 108 2.89 -15.65 0.20
N THR A 109 3.70 -14.70 -0.26
CA THR A 109 4.69 -14.02 0.56
C THR A 109 4.05 -13.23 1.70
N ALA A 110 2.85 -12.68 1.50
CA ALA A 110 2.09 -11.99 2.54
C ALA A 110 1.78 -12.88 3.75
N LYS A 111 1.40 -14.15 3.52
CA LYS A 111 1.17 -15.13 4.60
C LYS A 111 2.45 -15.46 5.37
N TYR A 112 3.57 -15.45 4.67
CA TYR A 112 4.87 -15.66 5.30
C TYR A 112 5.29 -14.43 6.12
N LEU A 113 5.12 -13.22 5.57
CA LEU A 113 5.35 -11.95 6.26
C LEU A 113 4.55 -11.88 7.57
N GLU A 114 3.26 -12.20 7.53
CA GLU A 114 2.39 -12.25 8.72
C GLU A 114 2.99 -13.15 9.79
N LYS A 115 3.35 -14.37 9.42
CA LYS A 115 3.95 -15.33 10.36
C LYS A 115 5.23 -14.79 11.00
N VAL A 116 6.11 -14.18 10.22
CA VAL A 116 7.43 -13.72 10.69
C VAL A 116 7.30 -12.45 11.54
N VAL A 117 6.50 -11.47 11.12
CA VAL A 117 6.36 -10.21 11.86
C VAL A 117 5.76 -10.43 13.24
N HIS A 118 4.76 -11.30 13.36
CA HIS A 118 4.10 -11.59 14.63
C HIS A 118 4.98 -12.37 15.64
N GLN A 119 6.13 -12.91 15.22
CA GLN A 119 7.10 -13.50 16.17
C GLN A 119 7.75 -12.44 17.06
N LEU A 120 7.74 -11.18 16.66
CA LEU A 120 8.33 -10.07 17.41
C LEU A 120 7.40 -9.46 18.49
N LYS A 121 6.17 -9.97 18.62
CA LYS A 121 5.17 -9.40 19.54
C LYS A 121 5.55 -9.40 21.02
N ASN A 122 6.53 -10.20 21.42
CA ASN A 122 6.98 -10.28 22.81
C ASN A 122 8.26 -9.47 23.07
N ASP A 123 8.74 -8.70 22.11
CA ASP A 123 9.85 -7.78 22.33
C ASP A 123 9.41 -6.68 23.31
N LYS A 124 10.32 -6.30 24.23
CA LYS A 124 10.02 -5.38 25.35
C LYS A 124 9.46 -4.01 24.91
N ASN A 125 9.82 -3.58 23.70
CA ASN A 125 9.43 -2.27 23.18
C ASN A 125 8.24 -2.34 22.22
N VAL A 126 7.79 -3.53 21.81
CA VAL A 126 6.69 -3.71 20.89
C VAL A 126 5.35 -3.65 21.63
N ILE A 127 4.47 -2.75 21.22
CA ILE A 127 3.13 -2.59 21.82
C ILE A 127 2.01 -3.03 20.88
N ASP A 128 2.24 -3.02 19.56
CA ASP A 128 1.29 -3.53 18.59
C ASP A 128 1.99 -4.02 17.32
N ILE A 129 1.41 -5.06 16.70
CA ILE A 129 1.80 -5.55 15.37
C ILE A 129 0.54 -5.75 14.55
N ARG A 130 0.51 -5.19 13.35
CA ARG A 130 -0.59 -5.33 12.40
C ARG A 130 -0.08 -5.56 10.99
N ASN A 131 -0.84 -6.31 10.20
CA ASN A 131 -0.54 -6.56 8.79
C ASN A 131 -1.82 -6.67 7.96
N LEU A 132 -1.68 -6.38 6.68
CA LEU A 132 -2.72 -6.60 5.68
C LEU A 132 -2.04 -6.89 4.34
N GLY A 133 -2.22 -8.12 3.82
CA GLY A 133 -1.48 -8.54 2.63
C GLY A 133 0.03 -8.39 2.83
N LEU A 134 0.74 -7.89 1.84
CA LEU A 134 2.20 -7.67 1.86
C LEU A 134 2.55 -6.29 2.43
N VAL A 135 1.88 -5.89 3.50
CA VAL A 135 2.16 -4.69 4.32
C VAL A 135 2.10 -5.09 5.78
N ALA A 136 3.06 -4.64 6.57
CA ALA A 136 3.06 -4.84 8.01
C ALA A 136 3.52 -3.58 8.74
N ALA A 137 3.16 -3.49 10.00
CA ALA A 137 3.63 -2.44 10.89
C ALA A 137 3.91 -2.99 12.28
N ILE A 138 4.98 -2.49 12.90
CA ILE A 138 5.34 -2.73 14.29
C ILE A 138 5.30 -1.38 15.00
N GLU A 139 4.46 -1.25 16.00
CA GLU A 139 4.40 -0.07 16.84
C GLU A 139 5.25 -0.29 18.09
N VAL A 140 6.20 0.60 18.32
CA VAL A 140 7.04 0.55 19.51
C VAL A 140 6.58 1.59 20.53
N ALA A 141 6.69 1.27 21.81
CA ALA A 141 6.29 2.16 22.88
C ALA A 141 7.00 3.52 22.75
N PRO A 142 6.30 4.65 22.80
CA PRO A 142 6.92 5.95 22.72
C PRO A 142 7.78 6.23 23.95
N ARG A 143 8.83 7.04 23.80
CA ARG A 143 9.56 7.57 24.95
C ARG A 143 8.74 8.64 25.66
N PRO A 144 8.68 8.65 27.00
CA PRO A 144 7.99 9.70 27.73
C PRO A 144 8.46 11.11 27.32
N GLY A 145 7.53 11.96 26.91
CA GLY A 145 7.82 13.32 26.46
C GLY A 145 8.49 13.46 25.08
N ALA A 146 8.73 12.36 24.38
CA ALA A 146 9.42 12.36 23.09
C ALA A 146 8.81 11.34 22.10
N VAL A 147 7.53 11.50 21.78
CA VAL A 147 6.82 10.68 20.79
C VAL A 147 7.55 10.74 19.44
N GLY A 148 7.73 9.58 18.80
CA GLY A 148 8.46 9.44 17.53
C GLY A 148 9.97 9.29 17.66
N ALA A 149 10.53 9.55 18.83
CA ALA A 149 12.00 9.48 19.01
C ALA A 149 12.53 8.05 18.91
N ARG A 150 11.78 7.07 19.45
CA ARG A 150 12.21 5.65 19.38
C ARG A 150 12.07 5.11 17.95
N GLY A 151 10.98 5.43 17.26
CA GLY A 151 10.81 5.07 15.84
C GLY A 151 11.90 5.68 14.96
N TYR A 152 12.25 6.95 15.17
CA TYR A 152 13.34 7.59 14.43
C TYR A 152 14.70 6.96 14.71
N GLU A 153 14.99 6.60 15.95
CA GLU A 153 16.21 5.86 16.29
C GLU A 153 16.25 4.49 15.64
N ALA A 154 15.14 3.74 15.69
CA ALA A 154 15.01 2.45 15.01
C ALA A 154 15.30 2.57 13.50
N MET A 155 14.75 3.59 12.85
CA MET A 155 15.01 3.85 11.43
C MET A 155 16.50 4.08 11.15
N LYS A 156 17.19 4.89 11.95
CA LYS A 156 18.63 5.14 11.77
C LYS A 156 19.46 3.88 11.98
N LYS A 157 19.15 3.10 13.02
CA LYS A 157 19.85 1.83 13.27
C LYS A 157 19.63 0.82 12.15
N ALA A 158 18.39 0.71 11.65
CA ALA A 158 18.05 -0.12 10.50
C ALA A 158 18.83 0.30 9.24
N TRP A 159 18.90 1.61 8.98
CA TRP A 159 19.67 2.14 7.85
C TRP A 159 21.14 1.74 7.92
N HIS A 160 21.79 1.88 9.06
CA HIS A 160 23.19 1.47 9.25
C HIS A 160 23.41 -0.05 9.11
N LYS A 161 22.35 -0.84 9.28
CA LYS A 161 22.38 -2.30 9.05
C LYS A 161 21.96 -2.68 7.62
N GLY A 162 21.72 -1.70 6.73
CA GLY A 162 21.38 -1.91 5.32
C GLY A 162 19.89 -2.09 5.06
N LEU A 163 19.01 -1.77 6.01
CA LEU A 163 17.56 -1.81 5.84
C LEU A 163 16.98 -0.40 5.80
N MET A 164 16.43 -0.01 4.65
CA MET A 164 15.62 1.18 4.53
C MET A 164 14.18 0.85 4.92
N LEU A 165 13.69 1.48 5.98
CA LEU A 165 12.30 1.36 6.39
C LEU A 165 11.68 2.75 6.62
N ARG A 166 10.36 2.80 6.54
CA ARG A 166 9.59 4.02 6.83
C ARG A 166 9.13 3.99 8.28
N VAL A 167 9.16 5.17 8.94
CA VAL A 167 8.54 5.35 10.25
C VAL A 167 7.51 6.47 10.20
N THR A 168 6.48 6.34 11.02
CA THR A 168 5.49 7.38 11.29
C THR A 168 5.26 7.41 12.80
N GLY A 169 5.74 8.46 13.46
CA GLY A 169 5.85 8.45 14.92
C GLY A 169 6.74 7.30 15.39
N ASP A 170 6.21 6.45 16.24
CA ASP A 170 6.90 5.25 16.72
C ASP A 170 6.44 3.95 16.01
N THR A 171 5.80 4.07 14.85
CA THR A 171 5.38 2.93 14.02
C THR A 171 6.38 2.68 12.90
N LEU A 172 6.96 1.49 12.88
CA LEU A 172 7.84 0.98 11.81
C LEU A 172 6.97 0.31 10.75
N ALA A 173 7.02 0.80 9.50
CA ALA A 173 6.18 0.31 8.41
C ALA A 173 7.02 -0.45 7.37
N PHE A 174 6.49 -1.59 6.94
CA PHE A 174 7.11 -2.52 6.00
C PHE A 174 6.19 -2.76 4.80
N SER A 175 6.71 -2.55 3.60
CA SER A 175 6.03 -2.85 2.35
C SER A 175 7.06 -3.35 1.32
N PRO A 176 7.54 -4.59 1.45
CA PRO A 176 8.55 -5.14 0.56
C PRO A 176 8.05 -5.19 -0.88
N PRO A 177 8.95 -5.21 -1.88
CA PRO A 177 8.56 -5.37 -3.28
C PRO A 177 7.72 -6.62 -3.51
N LEU A 178 6.84 -6.62 -4.54
CA LEU A 178 6.00 -7.78 -4.87
C LEU A 178 6.83 -9.02 -5.27
N ILE A 179 8.05 -8.80 -5.72
CA ILE A 179 9.02 -9.86 -6.10
C ILE A 179 9.81 -10.40 -4.91
N ALA A 180 9.62 -9.86 -3.69
CA ALA A 180 10.32 -10.34 -2.51
C ALA A 180 10.00 -11.80 -2.22
N GLU A 181 11.02 -12.57 -1.89
CA GLU A 181 10.92 -13.97 -1.50
C GLU A 181 11.01 -14.13 0.02
N ASN A 182 10.75 -15.33 0.52
CA ASN A 182 10.79 -15.60 1.96
C ASN A 182 12.14 -15.26 2.60
N HIS A 183 13.25 -15.50 1.92
CA HIS A 183 14.58 -15.18 2.43
C HIS A 183 14.82 -13.67 2.58
N ASP A 184 14.18 -12.84 1.74
CA ASP A 184 14.25 -11.39 1.88
C ASP A 184 13.47 -10.93 3.10
N ILE A 185 12.30 -11.55 3.33
CA ILE A 185 11.49 -11.30 4.54
C ILE A 185 12.26 -11.68 5.80
N ASP A 186 12.90 -12.85 5.80
CA ASP A 186 13.75 -13.28 6.92
C ASP A 186 14.85 -12.25 7.22
N LYS A 187 15.59 -11.83 6.20
CA LYS A 187 16.67 -10.83 6.33
C LYS A 187 16.17 -9.49 6.87
N ILE A 188 15.00 -9.02 6.39
CA ILE A 188 14.37 -7.79 6.89
C ILE A 188 14.13 -7.93 8.40
N PHE A 189 13.48 -9.01 8.84
CA PHE A 189 13.08 -9.16 10.23
C PHE A 189 14.20 -9.59 11.17
N GLU A 190 15.26 -10.22 10.69
CA GLU A 190 16.52 -10.40 11.43
C GLU A 190 17.14 -9.04 11.79
N ILE A 191 17.21 -8.11 10.83
CA ILE A 191 17.70 -6.75 11.09
C ILE A 191 16.78 -6.02 12.06
N VAL A 192 15.46 -6.11 11.86
CA VAL A 192 14.47 -5.47 12.76
C VAL A 192 14.60 -5.99 14.18
N GLN A 193 14.71 -7.31 14.37
CA GLN A 193 14.92 -7.90 15.69
C GLN A 193 16.22 -7.42 16.36
N SER A 194 17.31 -7.33 15.57
CA SER A 194 18.55 -6.76 16.06
C SER A 194 18.40 -5.30 16.50
N VAL A 195 17.68 -4.50 15.72
CA VAL A 195 17.40 -3.09 16.04
C VAL A 195 16.56 -2.98 17.31
N LEU A 196 15.47 -3.75 17.43
CA LEU A 196 14.60 -3.71 18.62
C LEU A 196 15.36 -4.03 19.91
N LYS A 197 16.29 -4.99 19.88
CA LYS A 197 17.15 -5.32 21.02
C LYS A 197 18.09 -4.20 21.45
N GLU A 198 18.43 -3.29 20.53
CA GLU A 198 19.32 -2.15 20.76
C GLU A 198 18.58 -0.87 21.18
N LEU A 199 17.24 -0.90 21.18
CA LEU A 199 16.41 0.21 21.68
C LEU A 199 16.30 0.12 23.19
N ASP A 200 16.44 1.26 23.86
CA ASP A 200 16.29 1.41 25.31
C ASP A 200 14.81 1.47 25.78
#